data_42c81b80b07f12e544c7e5e4b108d368
#
_entry.id   42c81b80b07f12e544c7e5e4b108d368
#
_cell.length_a   1.000
_cell.length_b   1.000
_cell.length_c   1.000
_cell.angle_alpha   90.00
_cell.angle_beta   90.00
_cell.angle_gamma   90.00
#
_symmetry.space_group_name_H-M   'P 1'
#
loop_
_entity.id
_entity.type
_entity.pdbx_description
1 polymer ?
#
loop_
_entity_poly.entity_id
_entity_poly.type
_entity_poly.pdbx_seq_one_letter_code
_entity_poly.pdbx_strand_id
1 'polypeptide(L)'
;HGYFDSNKAWGIKGDIRAQAPEFLVTATFGDEQQLKMLCSDIHRSFPQTFETITVPQLGTDNWYCEISLANITKWHGLSKLASLFGIGPANICAVGDQLNDLPMLKEVGHGVAMGNGDEALHAHAKFVCGNHDEDGILDVVEYIHKHNKQIAQ
;
A
#
# COMPACT_ATOMS: atom_id res chain seq x y z
N HIS A 1 4.00 -18.64 -12.37
CA HIS A 1 4.80 -19.58 -11.54
C HIS A 1 5.78 -18.84 -10.62
N GLY A 2 6.51 -17.81 -11.09
CA GLY A 2 7.59 -17.15 -10.31
C GLY A 2 7.17 -16.61 -8.95
N TYR A 3 6.07 -15.86 -8.84
CA TYR A 3 5.62 -15.30 -7.56
C TYR A 3 5.31 -16.39 -6.53
N PHE A 4 4.60 -17.45 -6.94
CA PHE A 4 4.27 -18.55 -6.03
C PHE A 4 5.50 -19.35 -5.61
N ASP A 5 6.46 -19.55 -6.53
CA ASP A 5 7.68 -20.27 -6.21
C ASP A 5 8.58 -19.51 -5.22
N SER A 6 8.63 -18.18 -5.31
CA SER A 6 9.32 -17.31 -4.35
C SER A 6 8.65 -17.27 -2.97
N ASN A 7 7.35 -17.52 -2.89
CA ASN A 7 6.55 -17.45 -1.67
C ASN A 7 6.06 -18.83 -1.18
N LYS A 8 6.73 -19.90 -1.57
CA LYS A 8 6.32 -21.29 -1.29
C LYS A 8 6.06 -21.61 0.19
N ALA A 9 6.81 -20.98 1.07
CA ALA A 9 6.67 -21.17 2.51
C ALA A 9 5.34 -20.64 3.09
N TRP A 10 4.69 -19.72 2.37
CA TRP A 10 3.49 -19.03 2.83
C TRP A 10 2.28 -19.26 1.92
N GLY A 11 2.50 -19.87 0.74
CA GLY A 11 1.47 -20.08 -0.25
C GLY A 11 0.80 -21.45 -0.13
N ILE A 12 -0.53 -21.48 -0.13
CA ILE A 12 -1.34 -22.71 -0.21
C ILE A 12 -1.99 -22.79 -1.59
N LYS A 13 -1.70 -23.87 -2.32
CA LYS A 13 -2.38 -24.15 -3.59
C LYS A 13 -3.73 -24.79 -3.32
N GLY A 14 -4.79 -24.24 -3.90
CA GLY A 14 -6.13 -24.80 -3.76
C GLY A 14 -7.16 -24.12 -4.63
N ASP A 15 -8.36 -24.67 -4.69
CA ASP A 15 -9.50 -24.02 -5.31
C ASP A 15 -10.04 -22.94 -4.34
N ILE A 16 -9.91 -21.69 -4.75
CA ILE A 16 -10.39 -20.54 -3.99
C ILE A 16 -11.89 -20.66 -3.64
N ARG A 17 -12.69 -21.28 -4.51
CA ARG A 17 -14.13 -21.47 -4.28
C ARG A 17 -14.44 -22.49 -3.19
N ALA A 18 -13.52 -23.42 -2.96
CA ALA A 18 -13.65 -24.45 -1.94
C ALA A 18 -13.17 -23.99 -0.55
N GLN A 19 -12.31 -22.99 -0.51
CA GLN A 19 -11.65 -22.54 0.71
C GLN A 19 -12.25 -21.27 1.30
N ALA A 20 -13.26 -20.66 0.65
CA ALA A 20 -13.93 -19.43 1.06
C ALA A 20 -13.61 -19.03 2.53
N PRO A 21 -14.01 -18.01 3.09
CA PRO A 21 -14.93 -16.96 2.71
C PRO A 21 -14.43 -15.53 2.96
N GLU A 22 -13.31 -15.30 3.61
CA GLU A 22 -12.91 -13.95 4.00
C GLU A 22 -11.58 -13.56 3.35
N PHE A 23 -11.66 -13.04 2.12
CA PHE A 23 -10.49 -12.46 1.46
C PHE A 23 -10.39 -10.98 1.81
N LEU A 24 -9.21 -10.57 2.27
CA LEU A 24 -8.87 -9.15 2.42
C LEU A 24 -8.46 -8.56 1.07
N VAL A 25 -7.70 -9.32 0.30
CA VAL A 25 -7.17 -8.94 -1.00
C VAL A 25 -7.11 -10.18 -1.89
N THR A 26 -7.46 -10.01 -3.14
CA THR A 26 -7.28 -11.02 -4.19
C THR A 26 -6.36 -10.46 -5.27
N ALA A 27 -5.45 -11.28 -5.77
CA ALA A 27 -4.56 -10.90 -6.84
C ALA A 27 -4.63 -11.90 -8.01
N THR A 28 -4.48 -11.39 -9.23
CA THR A 28 -4.41 -12.20 -10.44
C THR A 28 -3.36 -11.63 -11.40
N PHE A 29 -2.92 -12.47 -12.32
CA PHE A 29 -1.95 -12.15 -13.35
C PHE A 29 -2.53 -12.43 -14.73
N GLY A 30 -2.15 -11.64 -15.73
CA GLY A 30 -2.60 -11.80 -17.10
C GLY A 30 -1.98 -10.76 -18.02
N ASP A 31 -2.44 -10.70 -19.25
CA ASP A 31 -2.10 -9.59 -20.13
C ASP A 31 -2.90 -8.32 -19.74
N GLU A 32 -2.39 -7.18 -20.13
CA GLU A 32 -2.95 -5.86 -19.77
C GLU A 32 -4.43 -5.73 -20.17
N GLN A 33 -4.76 -6.18 -21.38
CA GLN A 33 -6.11 -6.03 -21.92
C GLN A 33 -7.12 -6.89 -21.16
N GLN A 34 -6.77 -8.15 -20.86
CA GLN A 34 -7.61 -9.05 -20.08
C GLN A 34 -7.86 -8.49 -18.68
N LEU A 35 -6.83 -7.99 -18.02
CA LEU A 35 -6.99 -7.40 -16.69
C LEU A 35 -7.83 -6.12 -16.71
N LYS A 36 -7.65 -5.25 -17.69
CA LYS A 36 -8.52 -4.08 -17.88
C LYS A 36 -9.99 -4.45 -18.09
N MET A 37 -10.26 -5.49 -18.86
CA MET A 37 -11.62 -6.01 -19.04
C MET A 37 -12.18 -6.55 -17.72
N LEU A 38 -11.40 -7.34 -16.98
CA LEU A 38 -11.78 -7.87 -15.67
C LEU A 38 -12.14 -6.73 -14.71
N CYS A 39 -11.28 -5.70 -14.59
CA CYS A 39 -11.53 -4.55 -13.74
C CYS A 39 -12.84 -3.82 -14.11
N SER A 40 -13.07 -3.63 -15.42
CA SER A 40 -14.31 -3.01 -15.93
C SER A 40 -15.54 -3.83 -15.56
N ASP A 41 -15.47 -5.16 -15.68
CA ASP A 41 -16.56 -6.06 -15.34
C ASP A 41 -16.84 -6.08 -13.83
N ILE A 42 -15.80 -6.05 -13.00
CA ILE A 42 -15.92 -5.94 -11.54
C ILE A 42 -16.62 -4.62 -11.17
N HIS A 43 -16.15 -3.49 -11.67
CA HIS A 43 -16.73 -2.20 -11.33
C HIS A 43 -18.17 -2.04 -11.83
N ARG A 44 -18.51 -2.66 -12.97
CA ARG A 44 -19.87 -2.67 -13.49
C ARG A 44 -20.80 -3.56 -12.67
N SER A 45 -20.32 -4.73 -12.24
CA SER A 45 -21.13 -5.72 -11.53
C SER A 45 -21.27 -5.39 -10.04
N PHE A 46 -20.28 -4.70 -9.47
CA PHE A 46 -20.19 -4.38 -8.04
C PHE A 46 -19.77 -2.92 -7.85
N PRO A 47 -20.60 -1.95 -8.25
CA PRO A 47 -20.24 -0.54 -8.19
C PRO A 47 -19.91 -0.12 -6.75
N GLN A 48 -18.80 0.58 -6.57
CA GLN A 48 -18.29 1.08 -5.29
C GLN A 48 -17.97 0.02 -4.23
N THR A 49 -17.97 -1.27 -4.59
CA THR A 49 -17.68 -2.36 -3.65
C THR A 49 -16.19 -2.73 -3.65
N PHE A 50 -15.57 -2.68 -4.82
CA PHE A 50 -14.17 -3.05 -4.98
C PHE A 50 -13.35 -1.94 -5.63
N GLU A 51 -12.08 -1.89 -5.25
CA GLU A 51 -11.03 -1.17 -5.94
C GLU A 51 -10.10 -2.15 -6.63
N THR A 52 -9.53 -1.73 -7.76
CA THR A 52 -8.58 -2.54 -8.52
C THR A 52 -7.33 -1.72 -8.82
N ILE A 53 -6.16 -2.31 -8.58
CA ILE A 53 -4.87 -1.73 -8.93
C ILE A 53 -4.21 -2.66 -9.94
N THR A 54 -3.86 -2.12 -11.11
CA THR A 54 -3.22 -2.89 -12.18
C THR A 54 -1.87 -2.28 -12.50
N VAL A 55 -0.82 -3.08 -12.39
CA VAL A 55 0.57 -2.66 -12.63
C VAL A 55 1.31 -3.68 -13.48
N PRO A 56 2.29 -3.26 -14.32
CA PRO A 56 3.15 -4.18 -15.03
C PRO A 56 4.02 -4.97 -14.03
N GLN A 57 4.19 -6.25 -14.30
CA GLN A 57 5.09 -7.09 -13.52
C GLN A 57 6.53 -6.97 -14.06
N LEU A 58 7.43 -6.47 -13.24
CA LEU A 58 8.82 -6.27 -13.62
C LEU A 58 9.47 -7.56 -14.13
N GLY A 59 10.17 -7.47 -15.26
CA GLY A 59 10.91 -8.57 -15.87
C GLY A 59 10.06 -9.58 -16.63
N THR A 60 8.78 -9.31 -16.88
CA THR A 60 7.87 -10.15 -17.67
C THR A 60 6.95 -9.29 -18.53
N ASP A 61 6.26 -9.92 -19.50
CA ASP A 61 5.20 -9.27 -20.27
C ASP A 61 3.83 -9.32 -19.57
N ASN A 62 3.78 -9.86 -18.36
CA ASN A 62 2.55 -9.99 -17.59
C ASN A 62 2.27 -8.73 -16.78
N TRP A 63 1.01 -8.56 -16.48
CA TRP A 63 0.49 -7.56 -15.55
C TRP A 63 -0.04 -8.24 -14.29
N TYR A 64 0.03 -7.53 -13.20
CA TYR A 64 -0.53 -7.89 -11.90
C TYR A 64 -1.76 -7.03 -11.64
N CYS A 65 -2.85 -7.64 -11.18
CA CYS A 65 -4.03 -6.93 -10.74
C CYS A 65 -4.37 -7.33 -9.30
N GLU A 66 -4.43 -6.35 -8.43
CA GLU A 66 -4.94 -6.47 -7.07
C GLU A 66 -6.39 -6.01 -7.02
N ILE A 67 -7.23 -6.77 -6.33
CA ILE A 67 -8.64 -6.49 -6.11
C ILE A 67 -8.86 -6.47 -4.60
N SER A 68 -9.29 -5.34 -4.07
CA SER A 68 -9.56 -5.13 -2.65
C SER A 68 -10.93 -4.50 -2.44
N LEU A 69 -11.41 -4.48 -1.20
CA LEU A 69 -12.63 -3.75 -0.87
C LEU A 69 -12.39 -2.26 -1.03
N ALA A 70 -13.35 -1.58 -1.67
CA ALA A 70 -13.31 -0.13 -1.80
C ALA A 70 -13.26 0.54 -0.43
N ASN A 71 -12.53 1.65 -0.36
CA ASN A 71 -12.34 2.43 0.87
C ASN A 71 -11.54 1.71 1.98
N ILE A 72 -11.00 0.51 1.74
CA ILE A 72 -10.07 -0.13 2.66
C ILE A 72 -8.64 0.20 2.22
N THR A 73 -8.08 1.22 2.82
CA THR A 73 -6.72 1.69 2.54
C THR A 73 -5.74 1.27 3.63
N LYS A 74 -4.44 1.45 3.41
CA LYS A 74 -3.41 1.25 4.43
C LYS A 74 -3.70 2.08 5.70
N TRP A 75 -4.30 3.26 5.53
CA TRP A 75 -4.74 4.09 6.66
C TRP A 75 -5.78 3.40 7.55
N HIS A 76 -6.74 2.68 6.99
CA HIS A 76 -7.72 1.95 7.79
C HIS A 76 -7.09 0.93 8.74
N GLY A 77 -6.13 0.15 8.23
CA GLY A 77 -5.38 -0.79 9.05
C GLY A 77 -4.56 -0.09 10.13
N LEU A 78 -3.81 0.94 9.74
CA LEU A 78 -2.96 1.70 10.63
C LEU A 78 -3.76 2.41 11.72
N SER A 79 -4.86 3.08 11.37
CA SER A 79 -5.71 3.80 12.34
C SER A 79 -6.36 2.87 13.35
N LYS A 80 -6.83 1.69 12.91
CA LYS A 80 -7.33 0.66 13.84
C LYS A 80 -6.26 0.19 14.80
N LEU A 81 -5.07 -0.14 14.29
CA LEU A 81 -3.96 -0.57 15.12
C LEU A 81 -3.56 0.51 16.12
N ALA A 82 -3.39 1.75 15.67
CA ALA A 82 -3.02 2.88 16.52
C ALA A 82 -4.05 3.11 17.64
N SER A 83 -5.34 2.98 17.34
CA SER A 83 -6.40 3.16 18.34
C SER A 83 -6.35 2.11 19.44
N LEU A 84 -5.93 0.86 19.16
CA LEU A 84 -5.75 -0.18 20.18
C LEU A 84 -4.66 0.18 21.19
N PHE A 85 -3.69 1.01 20.79
CA PHE A 85 -2.62 1.50 21.66
C PHE A 85 -2.86 2.92 22.19
N GLY A 86 -4.02 3.51 21.91
CA GLY A 86 -4.33 4.88 22.32
C GLY A 86 -3.48 5.95 21.61
N ILE A 87 -2.94 5.63 20.43
CA ILE A 87 -2.09 6.54 19.64
C ILE A 87 -2.97 7.31 18.66
N GLY A 88 -3.00 8.64 18.80
CA GLY A 88 -3.70 9.50 17.85
C GLY A 88 -2.90 9.74 16.56
N PRO A 89 -3.58 10.09 15.45
CA PRO A 89 -2.93 10.32 14.14
C PRO A 89 -1.75 11.29 14.19
N ALA A 90 -1.83 12.33 14.99
CA ALA A 90 -0.79 13.35 15.13
C ALA A 90 0.57 12.78 15.59
N ASN A 91 0.56 11.64 16.27
CA ASN A 91 1.75 10.98 16.83
C ASN A 91 2.22 9.79 15.96
N ILE A 92 1.73 9.68 14.73
CA ILE A 92 2.11 8.62 13.80
C ILE A 92 3.03 9.20 12.73
N CYS A 93 4.16 8.55 12.51
CA CYS A 93 4.99 8.73 11.34
C CYS A 93 4.76 7.56 10.38
N ALA A 94 4.42 7.86 9.13
CA ALA A 94 4.24 6.87 8.08
C ALA A 94 5.05 7.26 6.84
N VAL A 95 5.62 6.25 6.20
CA VAL A 95 6.43 6.40 4.97
C VAL A 95 5.72 5.71 3.82
N GLY A 96 5.75 6.31 2.64
CA GLY A 96 5.14 5.76 1.43
C GLY A 96 5.89 6.15 0.17
N ASP A 97 5.73 5.35 -0.89
CA ASP A 97 6.37 5.54 -2.19
C ASP A 97 5.39 5.43 -3.38
N GLN A 98 4.18 4.91 -3.17
CA GLN A 98 3.18 4.68 -4.21
C GLN A 98 1.85 5.36 -3.90
N LEU A 99 1.02 5.57 -4.93
CA LEU A 99 -0.29 6.24 -4.80
C LEU A 99 -1.23 5.59 -3.77
N ASN A 100 -1.11 4.29 -3.53
CA ASN A 100 -1.88 3.58 -2.50
C ASN A 100 -1.48 3.97 -1.07
N ASP A 101 -0.35 4.68 -0.87
CA ASP A 101 0.08 5.24 0.41
C ASP A 101 -0.49 6.64 0.66
N LEU A 102 -0.95 7.32 -0.39
CA LEU A 102 -1.40 8.70 -0.31
C LEU A 102 -2.48 8.94 0.76
N PRO A 103 -3.52 8.08 0.91
CA PRO A 103 -4.49 8.25 1.98
C PRO A 103 -3.87 8.20 3.37
N MET A 104 -2.90 7.31 3.58
CA MET A 104 -2.19 7.18 4.85
C MET A 104 -1.33 8.43 5.14
N LEU A 105 -0.56 8.90 4.16
CA LEU A 105 0.31 10.08 4.34
C LEU A 105 -0.48 11.36 4.65
N LYS A 106 -1.70 11.49 4.14
CA LYS A 106 -2.57 12.65 4.41
C LYS A 106 -3.13 12.69 5.82
N GLU A 107 -3.37 11.53 6.41
CA GLU A 107 -4.10 11.41 7.67
C GLU A 107 -3.16 11.40 8.89
N VAL A 108 -1.91 11.00 8.72
CA VAL A 108 -0.95 10.94 9.83
C VAL A 108 -0.32 12.30 10.13
N GLY A 109 0.14 12.46 11.38
CA GLY A 109 0.85 13.67 11.82
C GLY A 109 2.16 13.90 11.07
N HIS A 110 2.87 12.84 10.69
CA HIS A 110 4.17 12.88 10.04
C HIS A 110 4.18 11.95 8.82
N GLY A 111 3.51 12.38 7.73
CA GLY A 111 3.57 11.70 6.44
C GLY A 111 4.91 11.98 5.74
N VAL A 112 5.64 10.94 5.38
CA VAL A 112 6.93 11.02 4.69
C VAL A 112 6.82 10.32 3.34
N ALA A 113 7.26 10.99 2.28
CA ALA A 113 7.38 10.36 0.96
C ALA A 113 8.82 9.97 0.70
N MET A 114 9.03 8.80 0.08
CA MET A 114 10.35 8.41 -0.44
C MET A 114 10.73 9.30 -1.62
N GLY A 115 12.02 9.64 -1.76
CA GLY A 115 12.52 10.49 -2.83
C GLY A 115 12.31 9.90 -4.23
N ASN A 116 12.38 8.58 -4.36
CA ASN A 116 12.06 7.84 -5.59
C ASN A 116 10.56 7.49 -5.72
N GLY A 117 9.71 7.96 -4.82
CA GLY A 117 8.27 7.72 -4.86
C GLY A 117 7.54 8.55 -5.91
N ASP A 118 6.23 8.31 -6.03
CA ASP A 118 5.36 9.06 -6.93
C ASP A 118 5.32 10.56 -6.52
N GLU A 119 5.48 11.46 -7.51
CA GLU A 119 5.47 12.91 -7.28
C GLU A 119 4.20 13.42 -6.59
N ALA A 120 3.07 12.75 -6.79
CA ALA A 120 1.83 13.10 -6.11
C ALA A 120 1.91 12.95 -4.58
N LEU A 121 2.80 12.07 -4.08
CA LEU A 121 3.04 11.94 -2.65
C LEU A 121 3.83 13.12 -2.10
N HIS A 122 4.82 13.62 -2.86
CA HIS A 122 5.68 14.73 -2.44
C HIS A 122 4.87 15.98 -2.10
N ALA A 123 3.81 16.26 -2.86
CA ALA A 123 2.92 17.41 -2.64
C ALA A 123 2.10 17.32 -1.36
N HIS A 124 1.98 16.13 -0.77
CA HIS A 124 1.16 15.86 0.42
C HIS A 124 1.98 15.41 1.64
N ALA A 125 3.24 15.06 1.44
CA ALA A 125 4.14 14.69 2.52
C ALA A 125 4.60 15.91 3.31
N LYS A 126 4.81 15.76 4.61
CA LYS A 126 5.46 16.79 5.44
C LYS A 126 6.98 16.81 5.28
N PHE A 127 7.53 15.70 4.84
CA PHE A 127 8.95 15.53 4.59
C PHE A 127 9.15 14.56 3.43
N VAL A 128 10.11 14.83 2.56
CA VAL A 128 10.57 13.91 1.52
C VAL A 128 11.97 13.45 1.93
N CYS A 129 12.14 12.15 2.14
CA CYS A 129 13.42 11.56 2.49
C CYS A 129 14.22 11.18 1.22
N GLY A 130 15.43 10.66 1.37
CA GLY A 130 16.24 10.15 0.27
C GLY A 130 15.59 8.95 -0.43
N ASN A 131 16.24 8.49 -1.49
CA ASN A 131 15.80 7.33 -2.26
C ASN A 131 15.97 6.02 -1.47
N HIS A 132 15.25 4.98 -1.86
CA HIS A 132 15.32 3.67 -1.19
C HIS A 132 16.69 3.00 -1.30
N ASP A 133 17.45 3.29 -2.36
CA ASP A 133 18.81 2.78 -2.63
C ASP A 133 19.92 3.67 -2.07
N GLU A 134 19.57 4.79 -1.45
CA GLU A 134 20.47 5.76 -0.80
C GLU A 134 20.23 5.87 0.70
N ASP A 135 19.74 4.80 1.32
CA ASP A 135 19.44 4.74 2.76
C ASP A 135 18.43 5.81 3.24
N GLY A 136 17.52 6.27 2.37
CA GLY A 136 16.56 7.34 2.67
C GLY A 136 15.72 7.11 3.95
N ILE A 137 15.58 5.88 4.39
CA ILE A 137 14.92 5.56 5.68
C ILE A 137 15.70 6.11 6.88
N LEU A 138 17.01 6.30 6.79
CA LEU A 138 17.78 6.91 7.88
C LEU A 138 17.39 8.37 8.10
N ASP A 139 17.04 9.09 7.03
CA ASP A 139 16.52 10.46 7.13
C ASP A 139 15.23 10.52 7.95
N VAL A 140 14.38 9.50 7.80
CA VAL A 140 13.13 9.38 8.56
C VAL A 140 13.41 9.16 10.05
N VAL A 141 14.39 8.32 10.38
CA VAL A 141 14.81 8.09 11.77
C VAL A 141 15.32 9.39 12.40
N GLU A 142 16.15 10.14 11.67
CA GLU A 142 16.64 11.45 12.15
C GLU A 142 15.51 12.47 12.32
N TYR A 143 14.57 12.50 11.36
CA TYR A 143 13.39 13.36 11.43
C TYR A 143 12.58 13.08 12.70
N ILE A 144 12.30 11.81 13.00
CA ILE A 144 11.57 11.39 14.21
C ILE A 144 12.35 11.79 15.46
N HIS A 145 13.67 11.56 15.51
CA HIS A 145 14.50 11.91 16.66
C HIS A 145 14.50 13.42 16.93
N LYS A 146 14.55 14.26 15.90
CA LYS A 146 14.47 15.72 16.04
C LYS A 146 13.13 16.16 16.63
N HIS A 147 12.03 15.59 16.14
CA HIS A 147 10.68 15.92 16.63
C HIS A 147 10.46 15.47 18.07
N ASN A 148 10.88 14.27 18.45
CA ASN A 148 10.74 13.78 19.83
C ASN A 148 11.52 14.60 20.84
N LYS A 149 12.69 15.16 20.48
CA LYS A 149 13.45 16.05 21.34
C LYS A 149 12.75 17.41 21.57
N GLN A 150 11.98 17.90 20.59
CA GLN A 150 11.22 19.14 20.72
C GLN A 150 10.01 19.01 21.64
N ILE A 151 9.41 17.83 21.74
CA ILE A 151 8.26 17.55 22.61
C ILE A 151 8.71 17.34 24.07
N ALA A 152 9.97 16.95 24.30
CA ALA A 152 10.51 16.67 25.63
C ALA A 152 11.08 17.91 26.37
N GLN A 153 11.00 19.08 25.75
CA GLN A 153 11.38 20.40 26.33
C GLN A 153 10.13 21.20 26.71
#